data_640002a6af7c31cb0d81ebeb53f7f23b
#
_entry.id   640002a6af7c31cb0d81ebeb53f7f23b
#
_cell.length_a   1.000
_cell.length_b   1.000
_cell.length_c   1.000
_cell.angle_alpha   90.00
_cell.angle_beta   90.00
_cell.angle_gamma   90.00
#
_symmetry.space_group_name_H-M   'P 1'
#
loop_
_entity.id
_entity.type
_entity.pdbx_description
1 polymer ?
#
loop_
_entity_poly.entity_id
_entity_poly.type
_entity_poly.pdbx_seq_one_letter_code
_entity_poly.pdbx_strand_id
1 'polypeptide(L)'
;NKVSLQSQVYTPRWVVQFLVENSLGKLYLEMYPDSEIKRRYKIANPPQKQERKPKPLHEVKAIDPACGSGNFLLYAFDFFYELYVDQIDNYGADYEEKEIPKLIIENNLHGIDLDDRAVQLAQLGLFIKAKKKRRTIGELKFNVVSSDFYLPDYTAVEHIFVQGTKLDQNQQELIADIWTDLQFAYKFGSLIRLDEKVKAKMHQLVEERGKEQGGLFSDSELGIKPKPVQTNLFTEHDIEKEKQFAATFFTNLKTAVEQYAQ
;
A
#
# COMPACT_ATOMS: atom_id res chain seq x y z
N ASN A 1 4.15 1.18 28.67
CA ASN A 1 3.81 2.24 27.67
C ASN A 1 4.59 3.58 27.82
N LYS A 2 5.59 3.68 28.70
CA LYS A 2 6.48 4.87 28.75
C LYS A 2 7.45 4.95 27.57
N VAL A 3 7.83 3.82 26.96
CA VAL A 3 8.79 3.75 25.86
C VAL A 3 8.20 4.34 24.56
N SER A 4 6.91 4.15 24.33
CA SER A 4 6.27 4.67 23.11
C SER A 4 6.15 6.20 23.10
N LEU A 5 5.97 6.83 24.26
CA LEU A 5 5.92 8.29 24.39
C LEU A 5 7.30 8.96 24.24
N GLN A 6 8.39 8.23 24.58
CA GLN A 6 9.77 8.75 24.46
C GLN A 6 10.35 8.60 23.06
N SER A 7 9.76 7.75 22.21
CA SER A 7 10.20 7.51 20.82
C SER A 7 9.42 8.32 19.78
N GLN A 8 8.42 9.09 20.17
CA GLN A 8 7.70 9.98 19.25
C GLN A 8 8.56 11.20 18.92
N VAL A 9 9.18 11.19 17.76
CA VAL A 9 9.94 12.33 17.24
C VAL A 9 9.10 13.04 16.19
N TYR A 10 8.74 14.29 16.43
CA TYR A 10 8.11 15.12 15.41
C TYR A 10 9.10 15.43 14.31
N THR A 11 8.74 15.07 13.08
CA THR A 11 9.56 15.37 11.91
C THR A 11 9.72 16.87 11.75
N PRO A 12 10.94 17.44 11.69
CA PRO A 12 11.17 18.86 11.50
C PRO A 12 10.48 19.38 10.24
N ARG A 13 9.95 20.60 10.30
CA ARG A 13 9.18 21.21 9.21
C ARG A 13 9.91 21.17 7.87
N TRP A 14 11.21 21.44 7.85
CA TRP A 14 12.00 21.46 6.62
C TRP A 14 12.09 20.08 5.95
N VAL A 15 12.10 18.99 6.74
CA VAL A 15 12.05 17.61 6.22
C VAL A 15 10.70 17.34 5.58
N VAL A 16 9.61 17.70 6.26
CA VAL A 16 8.25 17.57 5.73
C VAL A 16 8.11 18.30 4.40
N GLN A 17 8.57 19.55 4.35
CA GLN A 17 8.58 20.36 3.14
C GLN A 17 9.37 19.68 2.04
N PHE A 18 10.61 19.28 2.32
CA PHE A 18 11.48 18.63 1.33
C PHE A 18 10.83 17.37 0.76
N LEU A 19 10.28 16.51 1.61
CA LEU A 19 9.69 15.24 1.17
C LEU A 19 8.42 15.46 0.34
N VAL A 20 7.50 16.32 0.77
CA VAL A 20 6.26 16.60 0.03
C VAL A 20 6.56 17.31 -1.30
N GLU A 21 7.45 18.31 -1.31
CA GLU A 21 7.80 19.04 -2.52
C GLU A 21 8.52 18.13 -3.54
N ASN A 22 9.39 17.22 -3.07
CA ASN A 22 10.15 16.34 -3.93
C ASN A 22 9.46 14.99 -4.27
N SER A 23 8.28 14.74 -3.74
CA SER A 23 7.40 13.64 -4.16
C SER A 23 6.22 14.18 -4.98
N LEU A 24 5.26 14.83 -4.32
CA LEU A 24 4.07 15.37 -4.95
C LEU A 24 4.39 16.48 -5.97
N GLY A 25 5.28 17.43 -5.61
CA GLY A 25 5.68 18.52 -6.49
C GLY A 25 6.43 18.00 -7.72
N LYS A 26 7.33 17.03 -7.55
CA LYS A 26 8.03 16.41 -8.68
C LYS A 26 7.05 15.67 -9.59
N LEU A 27 6.13 14.87 -9.02
CA LEU A 27 5.07 14.20 -9.78
C LEU A 27 4.24 15.20 -10.61
N TYR A 28 3.91 16.36 -10.01
CA TYR A 28 3.17 17.41 -10.70
C TYR A 28 3.97 18.00 -11.87
N LEU A 29 5.25 18.28 -11.67
CA LEU A 29 6.14 18.81 -12.74
C LEU A 29 6.41 17.78 -13.84
N GLU A 30 6.38 16.48 -13.56
CA GLU A 30 6.41 15.43 -14.60
C GLU A 30 5.21 15.53 -15.57
N MET A 31 4.07 16.02 -15.08
CA MET A 31 2.88 16.29 -15.89
C MET A 31 2.88 17.70 -16.49
N TYR A 32 3.37 18.68 -15.75
CA TYR A 32 3.32 20.10 -16.08
C TYR A 32 4.67 20.79 -15.87
N PRO A 33 5.69 20.53 -16.73
CA PRO A 33 7.08 20.99 -16.54
C PRO A 33 7.24 22.51 -16.60
N ASP A 34 6.29 23.23 -17.22
CA ASP A 34 6.31 24.68 -17.35
C ASP A 34 5.69 25.43 -16.17
N SER A 35 5.10 24.68 -15.20
CA SER A 35 4.47 25.27 -14.02
C SER A 35 5.45 26.12 -13.20
N GLU A 36 4.95 27.26 -12.71
CA GLU A 36 5.67 28.15 -11.80
C GLU A 36 5.96 27.54 -10.43
N ILE A 37 5.37 26.40 -10.10
CA ILE A 37 5.67 25.61 -8.90
C ILE A 37 7.16 25.31 -8.77
N LYS A 38 7.85 25.03 -9.88
CA LYS A 38 9.30 24.80 -9.88
C LYS A 38 10.15 25.96 -9.38
N ARG A 39 9.61 27.20 -9.46
CA ARG A 39 10.30 28.40 -8.99
C ARG A 39 9.94 28.76 -7.57
N ARG A 40 8.74 28.39 -7.12
CA ARG A 40 8.23 28.69 -5.77
C ARG A 40 8.74 27.71 -4.72
N TYR A 41 9.04 26.49 -5.11
CA TYR A 41 9.39 25.38 -4.21
C TYR A 41 10.77 24.79 -4.52
N LYS A 42 11.37 24.16 -3.50
CA LYS A 42 12.73 23.56 -3.62
C LYS A 42 12.66 22.13 -4.14
N ILE A 43 12.30 21.99 -5.42
CA ILE A 43 12.21 20.68 -6.08
C ILE A 43 13.55 20.35 -6.71
N ALA A 44 14.15 19.25 -6.29
CA ALA A 44 15.45 18.79 -6.80
C ALA A 44 15.29 18.19 -8.22
N ASN A 45 16.14 18.63 -9.14
CA ASN A 45 16.16 18.13 -10.51
C ASN A 45 14.77 18.14 -11.15
N PRO A 46 14.11 19.30 -11.29
CA PRO A 46 12.78 19.37 -11.87
C PRO A 46 12.85 18.93 -13.34
N PRO A 47 11.84 18.18 -13.83
CA PRO A 47 11.76 17.76 -15.21
C PRO A 47 11.78 18.94 -16.17
N GLN A 48 12.53 18.81 -17.28
CA GLN A 48 12.64 19.84 -18.33
C GLN A 48 11.59 19.67 -19.45
N LYS A 49 10.98 18.51 -19.52
CA LYS A 49 9.94 18.16 -20.47
C LYS A 49 8.89 17.30 -19.79
N GLN A 50 7.72 17.20 -20.42
CA GLN A 50 6.67 16.33 -19.93
C GLN A 50 7.12 14.85 -19.96
N GLU A 51 7.13 14.22 -18.79
CA GLU A 51 7.53 12.82 -18.61
C GLU A 51 6.33 11.92 -18.31
N ARG A 52 5.23 12.53 -17.89
CA ARG A 52 4.00 11.81 -17.51
C ARG A 52 2.76 12.45 -18.15
N LYS A 53 1.83 11.60 -18.59
CA LYS A 53 0.53 12.07 -19.09
C LYS A 53 -0.23 12.78 -17.96
N PRO A 54 -0.76 14.00 -18.22
CA PRO A 54 -1.60 14.71 -17.26
C PRO A 54 -2.82 13.89 -16.86
N LYS A 55 -3.15 13.97 -15.59
CA LYS A 55 -4.40 13.44 -15.04
C LYS A 55 -5.06 14.49 -14.14
N PRO A 56 -6.39 14.41 -13.95
CA PRO A 56 -7.10 15.32 -13.06
C PRO A 56 -6.49 15.31 -11.67
N LEU A 57 -6.32 16.49 -11.06
CA LEU A 57 -5.62 16.60 -9.78
C LEU A 57 -6.35 15.89 -8.63
N HIS A 58 -7.68 15.80 -8.68
CA HIS A 58 -8.47 15.05 -7.70
C HIS A 58 -8.24 13.53 -7.73
N GLU A 59 -7.60 13.00 -8.78
CA GLU A 59 -7.19 11.59 -8.87
C GLU A 59 -5.79 11.34 -8.28
N VAL A 60 -5.04 12.40 -7.98
CA VAL A 60 -3.72 12.29 -7.33
C VAL A 60 -3.92 12.08 -5.84
N LYS A 61 -3.48 10.93 -5.33
CA LYS A 61 -3.62 10.57 -3.92
C LYS A 61 -2.27 10.60 -3.22
N ALA A 62 -2.23 11.21 -2.05
CA ALA A 62 -1.12 11.17 -1.12
C ALA A 62 -1.55 10.40 0.12
N ILE A 63 -0.76 9.43 0.54
CA ILE A 63 -1.00 8.63 1.74
C ILE A 63 0.18 8.77 2.71
N ASP A 64 -0.14 9.00 3.98
CA ASP A 64 0.79 8.90 5.09
C ASP A 64 0.38 7.71 5.96
N PRO A 65 1.10 6.57 5.90
CA PRO A 65 0.72 5.34 6.60
C PRO A 65 1.04 5.34 8.10
N ALA A 66 1.64 6.41 8.64
CA ALA A 66 1.94 6.62 10.04
C ALA A 66 1.79 8.11 10.37
N CYS A 67 0.58 8.65 10.10
CA CYS A 67 0.37 10.08 9.98
C CYS A 67 0.46 10.86 11.30
N GLY A 68 0.38 10.19 12.46
CA GLY A 68 0.33 10.85 13.74
C GLY A 68 -0.74 11.93 13.77
N SER A 69 -0.39 13.12 14.28
CA SER A 69 -1.26 14.30 14.28
C SER A 69 -1.32 15.05 12.93
N GLY A 70 -0.87 14.40 11.84
CA GLY A 70 -1.05 14.90 10.47
C GLY A 70 0.00 15.90 9.98
N ASN A 71 1.21 15.89 10.53
CA ASN A 71 2.24 16.88 10.18
C ASN A 71 2.52 16.94 8.66
N PHE A 72 2.66 15.79 8.01
CA PHE A 72 2.82 15.69 6.55
C PHE A 72 1.53 16.07 5.81
N LEU A 73 0.39 15.58 6.28
CA LEU A 73 -0.91 15.84 5.64
C LEU A 73 -1.28 17.31 5.68
N LEU A 74 -0.97 18.00 6.79
CA LEU A 74 -1.22 19.44 6.93
C LEU A 74 -0.38 20.27 5.95
N TYR A 75 0.87 19.88 5.71
CA TYR A 75 1.68 20.54 4.69
C TYR A 75 1.24 20.19 3.28
N ALA A 76 0.94 18.90 3.04
CA ALA A 76 0.42 18.44 1.76
C ALA A 76 -0.90 19.15 1.38
N PHE A 77 -1.76 19.47 2.37
CA PHE A 77 -2.97 20.26 2.13
C PHE A 77 -2.64 21.64 1.51
N ASP A 78 -1.70 22.37 2.11
CA ASP A 78 -1.31 23.68 1.57
C ASP A 78 -0.70 23.53 0.17
N PHE A 79 0.12 22.52 -0.02
CA PHE A 79 0.77 22.27 -1.30
C PHE A 79 -0.24 21.89 -2.40
N PHE A 80 -1.18 20.99 -2.12
CA PHE A 80 -2.27 20.67 -3.06
C PHE A 80 -3.11 21.90 -3.41
N TYR A 81 -3.38 22.76 -2.44
CA TYR A 81 -4.12 23.99 -2.70
C TYR A 81 -3.42 24.86 -3.76
N GLU A 82 -2.10 25.03 -3.65
CA GLU A 82 -1.30 25.74 -4.66
C GLU A 82 -1.33 25.04 -6.03
N LEU A 83 -1.31 23.70 -6.05
CA LEU A 83 -1.41 22.96 -7.31
C LEU A 83 -2.78 23.13 -7.98
N TYR A 84 -3.88 23.16 -7.21
CA TYR A 84 -5.21 23.43 -7.76
C TYR A 84 -5.32 24.86 -8.32
N VAL A 85 -4.77 25.83 -7.61
CA VAL A 85 -4.74 27.23 -8.08
C VAL A 85 -3.92 27.32 -9.37
N ASP A 86 -2.75 26.69 -9.43
CA ASP A 86 -1.93 26.64 -10.65
C ASP A 86 -2.68 25.99 -11.82
N GLN A 87 -3.46 24.93 -11.58
CA GLN A 87 -4.30 24.28 -12.59
C GLN A 87 -5.38 25.22 -13.14
N ILE A 88 -6.04 25.99 -12.28
CA ILE A 88 -7.06 26.96 -12.68
C ILE A 88 -6.43 28.10 -13.50
N ASP A 89 -5.36 28.69 -12.96
CA ASP A 89 -4.78 29.91 -13.52
C ASP A 89 -4.01 29.67 -14.82
N ASN A 90 -3.31 28.54 -14.91
CA ASN A 90 -2.34 28.32 -16.00
C ASN A 90 -2.75 27.21 -16.98
N TYR A 91 -3.67 26.30 -16.59
CA TYR A 91 -4.03 25.15 -17.41
C TYR A 91 -5.52 25.04 -17.72
N GLY A 92 -6.33 26.04 -17.29
CA GLY A 92 -7.76 26.12 -17.61
C GLY A 92 -8.59 24.97 -17.02
N ALA A 93 -8.17 24.43 -15.87
CA ALA A 93 -8.92 23.37 -15.20
C ALA A 93 -10.23 23.92 -14.62
N ASP A 94 -11.30 23.19 -14.80
CA ASP A 94 -12.66 23.56 -14.35
C ASP A 94 -12.87 23.13 -12.88
N TYR A 95 -12.13 23.76 -11.96
CA TYR A 95 -12.34 23.65 -10.52
C TYR A 95 -12.86 24.96 -9.95
N GLU A 96 -13.88 24.90 -9.12
CA GLU A 96 -14.30 26.08 -8.35
C GLU A 96 -13.38 26.26 -7.14
N GLU A 97 -12.74 27.42 -7.01
CA GLU A 97 -11.79 27.70 -5.92
C GLU A 97 -12.39 27.42 -4.53
N LYS A 98 -13.70 27.71 -4.37
CA LYS A 98 -14.41 27.43 -3.12
C LYS A 98 -14.52 25.93 -2.78
N GLU A 99 -14.40 25.01 -3.76
CA GLU A 99 -14.50 23.57 -3.56
C GLU A 99 -13.12 22.92 -3.31
N ILE A 100 -12.02 23.62 -3.62
CA ILE A 100 -10.66 23.09 -3.46
C ILE A 100 -10.41 22.47 -2.08
N PRO A 101 -10.73 23.13 -0.95
CA PRO A 101 -10.48 22.56 0.37
C PRO A 101 -11.19 21.22 0.60
N LYS A 102 -12.40 21.07 0.07
CA LYS A 102 -13.16 19.84 0.13
C LYS A 102 -12.56 18.77 -0.75
N LEU A 103 -12.21 19.10 -2.01
CA LEU A 103 -11.56 18.18 -2.94
C LEU A 103 -10.26 17.60 -2.36
N ILE A 104 -9.44 18.45 -1.73
CA ILE A 104 -8.19 18.00 -1.12
C ILE A 104 -8.44 16.97 -0.01
N ILE A 105 -9.36 17.25 0.90
CA ILE A 105 -9.63 16.37 2.04
C ILE A 105 -10.28 15.08 1.60
N GLU A 106 -11.26 15.13 0.71
CA GLU A 106 -12.06 13.97 0.33
C GLU A 106 -11.41 13.09 -0.75
N ASN A 107 -10.51 13.65 -1.57
CA ASN A 107 -9.94 12.89 -2.69
C ASN A 107 -8.43 12.71 -2.61
N ASN A 108 -7.69 13.70 -2.12
CA ASN A 108 -6.23 13.69 -2.23
C ASN A 108 -5.51 13.15 -0.98
N LEU A 109 -5.99 13.50 0.22
CA LEU A 109 -5.29 13.19 1.45
C LEU A 109 -5.81 11.93 2.11
N HIS A 110 -4.90 11.01 2.36
CA HIS A 110 -5.17 9.75 3.06
C HIS A 110 -4.15 9.59 4.19
N GLY A 111 -4.59 9.12 5.34
CA GLY A 111 -3.71 8.89 6.48
C GLY A 111 -4.16 7.70 7.30
N ILE A 112 -3.19 7.01 7.86
CA ILE A 112 -3.45 5.89 8.78
C ILE A 112 -2.56 6.09 10.01
N ASP A 113 -3.09 5.85 11.20
CA ASP A 113 -2.29 5.77 12.42
C ASP A 113 -2.93 4.76 13.39
N LEU A 114 -2.14 4.28 14.34
CA LEU A 114 -2.63 3.39 15.41
C LEU A 114 -3.30 4.16 16.56
N ASP A 115 -2.90 5.43 16.78
CA ASP A 115 -3.45 6.27 17.85
C ASP A 115 -4.66 7.07 17.35
N ASP A 116 -5.85 6.66 17.77
CA ASP A 116 -7.11 7.32 17.45
C ASP A 116 -7.12 8.82 17.83
N ARG A 117 -6.48 9.20 18.94
CA ARG A 117 -6.36 10.61 19.36
C ARG A 117 -5.48 11.41 18.41
N ALA A 118 -4.41 10.80 17.89
CA ALA A 118 -3.56 11.44 16.90
C ALA A 118 -4.34 11.66 15.58
N VAL A 119 -5.11 10.66 15.14
CA VAL A 119 -6.01 10.76 13.98
C VAL A 119 -7.04 11.88 14.15
N GLN A 120 -7.69 11.98 15.31
CA GLN A 120 -8.64 13.07 15.60
C GLN A 120 -7.97 14.45 15.53
N LEU A 121 -6.74 14.58 16.03
CA LEU A 121 -5.96 15.82 15.90
C LEU A 121 -5.61 16.14 14.46
N ALA A 122 -5.24 15.15 13.65
CA ALA A 122 -4.97 15.32 12.23
C ALA A 122 -6.22 15.80 11.47
N GLN A 123 -7.38 15.17 11.71
CA GLN A 123 -8.66 15.58 11.14
C GLN A 123 -9.03 17.00 11.55
N LEU A 124 -8.90 17.34 12.83
CA LEU A 124 -9.14 18.70 13.34
C LEU A 124 -8.22 19.73 12.67
N GLY A 125 -6.92 19.40 12.54
CA GLY A 125 -5.96 20.26 11.86
C GLY A 125 -6.32 20.54 10.41
N LEU A 126 -6.71 19.50 9.66
CA LEU A 126 -7.17 19.58 8.28
C LEU A 126 -8.46 20.40 8.18
N PHE A 127 -9.42 20.18 9.09
CA PHE A 127 -10.64 20.98 9.17
C PHE A 127 -10.36 22.46 9.38
N ILE A 128 -9.46 22.81 10.30
CA ILE A 128 -9.07 24.20 10.55
C ILE A 128 -8.43 24.82 9.31
N LYS A 129 -7.58 24.09 8.58
CA LYS A 129 -7.00 24.56 7.32
C LYS A 129 -8.06 24.82 6.25
N ALA A 130 -9.00 23.91 6.10
CA ALA A 130 -10.12 24.09 5.18
C ALA A 130 -10.97 25.30 5.55
N LYS A 131 -11.28 25.48 6.83
CA LYS A 131 -12.02 26.65 7.34
C LYS A 131 -11.29 27.98 7.14
N LYS A 132 -9.96 28.01 7.20
CA LYS A 132 -9.16 29.21 6.89
C LYS A 132 -9.27 29.60 5.42
N LYS A 133 -9.37 28.64 4.50
CA LYS A 133 -9.55 28.90 3.07
C LYS A 133 -11.00 29.23 2.72
N ARG A 134 -11.96 28.57 3.39
CA ARG A 134 -13.40 28.77 3.16
C ARG A 134 -14.17 28.76 4.50
N ARG A 135 -14.72 29.90 4.92
CA ARG A 135 -15.44 30.04 6.19
C ARG A 135 -16.65 29.09 6.29
N THR A 136 -17.43 28.98 5.22
CA THR A 136 -18.62 28.12 5.16
C THR A 136 -18.27 26.84 4.39
N ILE A 137 -17.81 25.83 5.10
CA ILE A 137 -17.58 24.51 4.56
C ILE A 137 -18.59 23.54 5.17
N GLY A 138 -19.25 22.75 4.35
CA GLY A 138 -20.21 21.75 4.80
C GLY A 138 -19.55 20.59 5.52
N GLU A 139 -20.24 19.46 5.60
CA GLU A 139 -19.70 18.22 6.10
C GLU A 139 -18.53 17.76 5.23
N LEU A 140 -17.47 17.27 5.87
CA LEU A 140 -16.25 16.78 5.21
C LEU A 140 -16.08 15.31 5.54
N LYS A 141 -15.80 14.51 4.51
CA LYS A 141 -15.43 13.11 4.65
C LYS A 141 -13.91 12.98 4.66
N PHE A 142 -13.35 12.59 5.81
CA PHE A 142 -11.91 12.39 5.96
C PHE A 142 -11.52 10.96 5.58
N ASN A 143 -10.41 10.83 4.85
CA ASN A 143 -9.74 9.55 4.59
C ASN A 143 -8.52 9.38 5.51
N VAL A 144 -8.58 9.93 6.70
CA VAL A 144 -7.59 9.78 7.77
C VAL A 144 -8.24 8.96 8.86
N VAL A 145 -7.74 7.74 9.07
CA VAL A 145 -8.39 6.74 9.91
C VAL A 145 -7.42 6.14 10.92
N SER A 146 -7.92 5.77 12.09
CA SER A 146 -7.19 4.89 12.99
C SER A 146 -7.37 3.45 12.52
N SER A 147 -6.28 2.69 12.53
CA SER A 147 -6.30 1.29 12.16
C SER A 147 -5.56 0.48 13.19
N ASP A 148 -6.32 -0.13 14.10
CA ASP A 148 -5.84 -1.26 14.88
C ASP A 148 -6.18 -2.51 14.07
N PHE A 149 -5.27 -2.85 13.14
CA PHE A 149 -5.48 -3.97 12.23
C PHE A 149 -5.35 -5.27 13.02
N TYR A 150 -6.48 -5.82 13.44
CA TYR A 150 -6.58 -7.12 14.08
C TYR A 150 -7.15 -8.14 13.09
N LEU A 151 -6.37 -9.18 12.80
CA LEU A 151 -6.87 -10.33 12.04
C LEU A 151 -7.47 -11.36 13.00
N PRO A 152 -8.69 -11.85 12.72
CA PRO A 152 -9.30 -12.93 13.49
C PRO A 152 -8.51 -14.23 13.31
N ASP A 153 -8.80 -15.25 14.11
CA ASP A 153 -8.20 -16.57 13.95
C ASP A 153 -8.51 -17.17 12.57
N TYR A 154 -7.57 -17.94 12.01
CA TYR A 154 -7.71 -18.52 10.67
C TYR A 154 -9.01 -19.30 10.50
N THR A 155 -9.45 -20.00 11.52
CA THR A 155 -10.70 -20.77 11.51
C THR A 155 -11.94 -19.91 11.21
N ALA A 156 -11.92 -18.64 11.58
CA ALA A 156 -13.04 -17.72 11.29
C ALA A 156 -13.11 -17.31 9.82
N VAL A 157 -11.98 -17.35 9.12
CA VAL A 157 -11.84 -16.89 7.72
C VAL A 157 -11.59 -18.02 6.73
N GLU A 158 -11.33 -19.22 7.19
CA GLU A 158 -11.04 -20.41 6.36
C GLU A 158 -12.06 -20.59 5.24
N HIS A 159 -13.35 -20.39 5.54
CA HIS A 159 -14.43 -20.49 4.56
C HIS A 159 -14.27 -19.55 3.36
N ILE A 160 -13.60 -18.39 3.52
CA ILE A 160 -13.36 -17.41 2.44
C ILE A 160 -12.31 -17.94 1.47
N PHE A 161 -11.28 -18.60 2.00
CA PHE A 161 -10.21 -19.16 1.18
C PHE A 161 -10.62 -20.44 0.45
N VAL A 162 -11.57 -21.19 1.01
CA VAL A 162 -12.07 -22.45 0.42
C VAL A 162 -13.21 -22.19 -0.58
N GLN A 163 -13.91 -21.05 -0.52
CA GLN A 163 -14.99 -20.72 -1.45
C GLN A 163 -14.47 -20.58 -2.89
N GLY A 164 -14.92 -21.49 -3.76
CA GLY A 164 -14.64 -21.43 -5.20
C GLY A 164 -13.34 -22.07 -5.67
N THR A 165 -12.50 -22.59 -4.77
CA THR A 165 -11.24 -23.22 -5.12
C THR A 165 -11.09 -24.54 -4.35
N LYS A 166 -10.85 -25.66 -5.06
CA LYS A 166 -10.44 -26.91 -4.39
C LYS A 166 -8.97 -26.77 -4.01
N LEU A 167 -8.71 -26.33 -2.80
CA LEU A 167 -7.38 -26.31 -2.21
C LEU A 167 -7.01 -27.72 -1.75
N ASP A 168 -5.80 -28.14 -2.08
CA ASP A 168 -5.24 -29.35 -1.47
C ASP A 168 -4.80 -29.07 -0.02
N GLN A 169 -4.55 -30.15 0.75
CA GLN A 169 -4.22 -30.04 2.16
C GLN A 169 -2.97 -29.18 2.39
N ASN A 170 -1.94 -29.31 1.54
CA ASN A 170 -0.70 -28.54 1.64
C ASN A 170 -0.93 -27.04 1.40
N GLN A 171 -1.83 -26.69 0.47
CA GLN A 171 -2.22 -25.31 0.21
C GLN A 171 -2.99 -24.71 1.37
N GLN A 172 -3.88 -25.49 2.01
CA GLN A 172 -4.62 -25.05 3.20
C GLN A 172 -3.66 -24.80 4.37
N GLU A 173 -2.72 -25.68 4.62
CA GLU A 173 -1.69 -25.49 5.65
C GLU A 173 -0.82 -24.26 5.39
N LEU A 174 -0.40 -24.04 4.15
CA LEU A 174 0.35 -22.84 3.77
C LEU A 174 -0.43 -21.56 4.04
N ILE A 175 -1.73 -21.53 3.71
CA ILE A 175 -2.58 -20.36 3.96
C ILE A 175 -2.72 -20.13 5.46
N ALA A 176 -2.94 -21.18 6.25
CA ALA A 176 -3.05 -21.08 7.71
C ALA A 176 -1.77 -20.54 8.35
N ASP A 177 -0.60 -20.99 7.90
CA ASP A 177 0.70 -20.51 8.36
C ASP A 177 0.92 -19.04 8.02
N ILE A 178 0.61 -18.63 6.78
CA ILE A 178 0.71 -17.21 6.36
C ILE A 178 -0.25 -16.34 7.16
N TRP A 179 -1.48 -16.81 7.39
CA TRP A 179 -2.46 -16.08 8.17
C TRP A 179 -2.03 -15.89 9.62
N THR A 180 -1.46 -16.93 10.22
CA THR A 180 -0.91 -16.86 11.58
C THR A 180 0.23 -15.83 11.65
N ASP A 181 1.12 -15.81 10.69
CA ASP A 181 2.18 -14.79 10.64
C ASP A 181 1.59 -13.38 10.49
N LEU A 182 0.57 -13.20 9.66
CA LEU A 182 -0.13 -11.91 9.51
C LEU A 182 -0.82 -11.46 10.80
N GLN A 183 -1.35 -12.38 11.60
CA GLN A 183 -1.91 -12.05 12.91
C GLN A 183 -0.88 -11.41 13.83
N PHE A 184 0.39 -11.76 13.70
CA PHE A 184 1.49 -11.16 14.45
C PHE A 184 2.12 -9.93 13.80
N ALA A 185 1.61 -9.49 12.64
CA ALA A 185 2.15 -8.34 11.91
C ALA A 185 2.17 -7.06 12.77
N TYR A 186 1.20 -6.89 13.67
CA TYR A 186 1.16 -5.76 14.60
C TYR A 186 2.35 -5.72 15.57
N LYS A 187 2.98 -6.87 15.87
CA LYS A 187 4.16 -6.97 16.74
C LYS A 187 5.47 -6.82 15.96
N PHE A 188 5.54 -7.44 14.80
CA PHE A 188 6.79 -7.61 14.06
C PHE A 188 6.90 -6.71 12.83
N GLY A 189 5.78 -6.15 12.34
CA GLY A 189 5.76 -5.23 11.21
C GLY A 189 6.54 -5.74 10.00
N SER A 190 7.45 -4.93 9.47
CA SER A 190 8.29 -5.25 8.32
C SER A 190 9.32 -6.38 8.54
N LEU A 191 9.47 -6.88 9.75
CA LEU A 191 10.32 -8.05 10.04
C LEU A 191 9.68 -9.35 9.55
N ILE A 192 8.38 -9.35 9.28
CA ILE A 192 7.70 -10.51 8.69
C ILE A 192 8.02 -10.56 7.19
N ARG A 193 8.84 -11.54 6.81
CA ARG A 193 9.22 -11.80 5.42
C ARG A 193 8.30 -12.86 4.81
N LEU A 194 7.07 -12.46 4.51
CA LEU A 194 6.07 -13.36 3.93
C LEU A 194 6.49 -13.90 2.57
N ASP A 195 7.13 -13.08 1.74
CA ASP A 195 7.61 -13.46 0.40
C ASP A 195 8.67 -14.57 0.46
N GLU A 196 9.59 -14.52 1.42
CA GLU A 196 10.61 -15.55 1.61
C GLU A 196 9.98 -16.86 2.11
N LYS A 197 9.03 -16.79 3.06
CA LYS A 197 8.32 -17.96 3.58
C LYS A 197 7.45 -18.63 2.52
N VAL A 198 6.69 -17.84 1.77
CA VAL A 198 5.87 -18.34 0.66
C VAL A 198 6.75 -19.05 -0.37
N LYS A 199 7.86 -18.43 -0.81
CA LYS A 199 8.80 -19.05 -1.75
C LYS A 199 9.40 -20.34 -1.21
N ALA A 200 9.87 -20.34 0.05
CA ALA A 200 10.46 -21.53 0.65
C ALA A 200 9.46 -22.70 0.74
N LYS A 201 8.21 -22.42 1.15
CA LYS A 201 7.17 -23.45 1.24
C LYS A 201 6.73 -23.94 -0.13
N MET A 202 6.64 -23.06 -1.14
CA MET A 202 6.37 -23.44 -2.52
C MET A 202 7.46 -24.35 -3.09
N HIS A 203 8.74 -24.03 -2.85
CA HIS A 203 9.84 -24.94 -3.21
C HIS A 203 9.72 -26.30 -2.56
N GLN A 204 9.41 -26.36 -1.28
CA GLN A 204 9.22 -27.60 -0.55
C GLN A 204 8.08 -28.45 -1.15
N LEU A 205 6.93 -27.83 -1.47
CA LEU A 205 5.78 -28.51 -2.09
C LEU A 205 6.12 -29.09 -3.48
N VAL A 206 6.93 -28.37 -4.26
CA VAL A 206 7.38 -28.85 -5.57
C VAL A 206 8.35 -30.01 -5.43
N GLU A 207 9.28 -29.97 -4.47
CA GLU A 207 10.21 -31.08 -4.21
C GLU A 207 9.48 -32.32 -3.70
N GLU A 208 8.47 -32.20 -2.85
CA GLU A 208 7.66 -33.30 -2.35
C GLU A 208 6.86 -33.95 -3.48
N ARG A 209 6.23 -33.19 -4.36
CA ARG A 209 5.53 -33.72 -5.55
C ARG A 209 6.47 -34.35 -6.55
N GLY A 210 7.69 -33.86 -6.70
CA GLY A 210 8.72 -34.47 -7.52
C GLY A 210 9.16 -35.86 -7.00
N LYS A 211 9.11 -36.07 -5.68
CA LYS A 211 9.40 -37.35 -5.04
C LYS A 211 8.23 -38.33 -5.15
N GLU A 212 6.99 -37.88 -5.10
CA GLU A 212 5.80 -38.73 -5.27
C GLU A 212 5.61 -39.24 -6.71
N GLN A 213 6.11 -38.51 -7.71
CA GLN A 213 6.11 -38.90 -9.12
C GLN A 213 7.33 -39.74 -9.52
N GLY A 214 8.35 -39.81 -8.66
CA GLY A 214 9.49 -40.70 -8.79
C GLY A 214 9.03 -42.14 -8.53
N GLY A 215 8.91 -42.91 -9.60
CA GLY A 215 8.25 -44.19 -9.69
C GLY A 215 8.64 -45.26 -8.65
N LEU A 216 7.83 -46.32 -8.63
CA LEU A 216 7.82 -47.47 -7.73
C LEU A 216 9.18 -48.22 -7.59
N PHE A 217 10.22 -47.79 -8.30
CA PHE A 217 11.58 -48.34 -8.26
C PHE A 217 12.61 -47.20 -8.23
N SER A 218 13.57 -47.29 -7.32
CA SER A 218 14.70 -46.34 -7.27
C SER A 218 15.64 -46.58 -8.46
N ASP A 219 16.20 -45.54 -9.06
CA ASP A 219 17.17 -45.60 -10.15
C ASP A 219 18.39 -46.49 -9.83
N SER A 220 18.69 -46.66 -8.53
CA SER A 220 19.73 -47.56 -8.06
C SER A 220 19.40 -49.04 -8.25
N GLU A 221 18.12 -49.41 -8.22
CA GLU A 221 17.67 -50.83 -8.45
C GLU A 221 17.61 -51.18 -9.93
N LEU A 222 17.52 -50.17 -10.80
CA LEU A 222 17.50 -50.36 -12.26
C LEU A 222 18.89 -50.25 -12.91
N GLY A 223 19.96 -50.02 -12.13
CA GLY A 223 21.33 -49.94 -12.65
C GLY A 223 21.59 -48.71 -13.55
N ILE A 224 20.76 -47.71 -13.52
CA ILE A 224 20.86 -46.51 -14.35
C ILE A 224 21.79 -45.49 -13.66
N LYS A 225 22.90 -45.14 -14.31
CA LYS A 225 23.77 -44.05 -13.81
C LYS A 225 23.01 -42.74 -13.84
N PRO A 226 23.02 -41.92 -12.72
CA PRO A 226 22.34 -40.65 -12.68
C PRO A 226 22.90 -39.74 -13.76
N LYS A 227 22.04 -39.26 -14.66
CA LYS A 227 22.36 -38.12 -15.54
C LYS A 227 22.40 -36.85 -14.73
N PRO A 228 23.29 -35.90 -15.05
CA PRO A 228 23.28 -34.60 -14.39
C PRO A 228 21.91 -33.96 -14.60
N VAL A 229 21.25 -33.64 -13.49
CA VAL A 229 19.93 -32.98 -13.46
C VAL A 229 20.09 -31.59 -14.06
N GLN A 230 19.56 -31.41 -15.26
CA GLN A 230 19.36 -30.05 -15.79
C GLN A 230 18.26 -29.38 -14.96
N THR A 231 18.60 -28.29 -14.31
CA THR A 231 17.77 -27.46 -13.43
C THR A 231 16.73 -26.65 -14.21
N ASN A 232 15.91 -27.26 -15.02
CA ASN A 232 14.72 -26.67 -15.64
C ASN A 232 13.50 -27.54 -15.30
N LEU A 233 13.17 -27.59 -14.01
CA LEU A 233 12.12 -28.46 -13.47
C LEU A 233 10.73 -27.81 -13.40
N PHE A 234 10.58 -26.59 -13.90
CA PHE A 234 9.27 -25.96 -14.01
C PHE A 234 8.77 -26.08 -15.44
N THR A 235 7.69 -26.82 -15.65
CA THR A 235 6.94 -26.75 -16.90
C THR A 235 6.18 -25.42 -16.92
N GLU A 236 5.92 -24.85 -18.12
CA GLU A 236 5.09 -23.64 -18.26
C GLU A 236 3.74 -23.78 -17.54
N HIS A 237 3.23 -25.02 -17.48
CA HIS A 237 1.99 -25.37 -16.79
C HIS A 237 2.08 -25.23 -15.25
N ASP A 238 3.21 -25.53 -14.64
CA ASP A 238 3.39 -25.38 -13.19
C ASP A 238 3.52 -23.91 -12.81
N ILE A 239 4.22 -23.11 -13.62
CA ILE A 239 4.31 -21.66 -13.45
C ILE A 239 2.94 -20.99 -13.59
N GLU A 240 2.11 -21.45 -14.52
CA GLU A 240 0.75 -20.92 -14.72
C GLU A 240 -0.17 -21.25 -13.53
N LYS A 241 -0.09 -22.48 -13.00
CA LYS A 241 -0.82 -22.87 -11.77
C LYS A 241 -0.39 -22.07 -10.56
N GLU A 242 0.90 -21.79 -10.40
CA GLU A 242 1.41 -20.94 -9.31
C GLU A 242 0.90 -19.51 -9.41
N LYS A 243 0.91 -18.93 -10.61
CA LYS A 243 0.36 -17.58 -10.85
C LYS A 243 -1.14 -17.54 -10.55
N GLN A 244 -1.87 -18.56 -10.96
CA GLN A 244 -3.31 -18.66 -10.70
C GLN A 244 -3.62 -18.82 -9.21
N PHE A 245 -2.84 -19.63 -8.49
CA PHE A 245 -2.94 -19.78 -7.04
C PHE A 245 -2.65 -18.43 -6.34
N ALA A 246 -1.56 -17.77 -6.69
CA ALA A 246 -1.20 -16.46 -6.10
C ALA A 246 -2.29 -15.41 -6.35
N ALA A 247 -2.82 -15.33 -7.57
CA ALA A 247 -3.89 -14.39 -7.90
C ALA A 247 -5.17 -14.66 -7.10
N THR A 248 -5.54 -15.94 -6.96
CA THR A 248 -6.71 -16.37 -6.17
C THR A 248 -6.49 -16.08 -4.68
N PHE A 249 -5.31 -16.39 -4.15
CA PHE A 249 -4.94 -16.10 -2.77
C PHE A 249 -5.06 -14.61 -2.44
N PHE A 250 -4.48 -13.73 -3.26
CA PHE A 250 -4.56 -12.28 -3.02
C PHE A 250 -5.99 -11.75 -3.14
N THR A 251 -6.80 -12.30 -4.04
CA THR A 251 -8.21 -11.94 -4.17
C THR A 251 -8.99 -12.33 -2.92
N ASN A 252 -8.79 -13.56 -2.43
CA ASN A 252 -9.46 -14.05 -1.23
C ASN A 252 -8.98 -13.31 0.03
N LEU A 253 -7.67 -12.99 0.12
CA LEU A 253 -7.11 -12.18 1.20
C LEU A 253 -7.75 -10.80 1.23
N LYS A 254 -7.89 -10.14 0.07
CA LYS A 254 -8.56 -8.84 -0.04
C LYS A 254 -10.01 -8.94 0.45
N THR A 255 -10.76 -9.95 0.03
CA THR A 255 -12.15 -10.18 0.44
C THR A 255 -12.25 -10.41 1.95
N ALA A 256 -11.35 -11.21 2.52
CA ALA A 256 -11.30 -11.44 3.96
C ALA A 256 -11.05 -10.16 4.74
N VAL A 257 -10.08 -9.35 4.31
CA VAL A 257 -9.76 -8.05 4.93
C VAL A 257 -10.94 -7.10 4.81
N GLU A 258 -11.58 -6.97 3.65
CA GLU A 258 -12.74 -6.10 3.44
C GLU A 258 -13.95 -6.51 4.30
N GLN A 259 -14.14 -7.80 4.57
CA GLN A 259 -15.25 -8.30 5.39
C GLN A 259 -15.04 -8.03 6.89
N TYR A 260 -13.80 -7.97 7.37
CA TYR A 260 -13.47 -7.75 8.78
C TYR A 260 -12.95 -6.34 9.09
N ALA A 261 -12.81 -5.47 8.08
CA ALA A 261 -12.41 -4.07 8.24
C ALA A 261 -13.62 -3.12 8.38
N GLN A 262 -14.84 -3.66 8.50
CA GLN A 262 -16.06 -2.91 8.82
C GLN A 262 -16.29 -2.87 10.34
#